data_23339c3609a39e6de41e0504568d5950
#
_entry.id   23339c3609a39e6de41e0504568d5950
#
_cell.length_a   1.000
_cell.length_b   1.000
_cell.length_c   1.000
_cell.angle_alpha   90.00
_cell.angle_beta   90.00
_cell.angle_gamma   90.00
#
_symmetry.space_group_name_H-M   'P 1'
#
loop_
_entity.id
_entity.type
_entity.pdbx_description
1 polymer ?
#
loop_
_entity_poly.entity_id
_entity_poly.type
_entity_poly.pdbx_seq_one_letter_code
_entity_poly.pdbx_strand_id
1 'polypeptide(L)'
;MKRILSIITSLFAVSFLLAQSNNSIATSSIKIEMLFPEGKTKALILSFDDGTFADRRLVKLMNDYGLKGTYHLNSNKLDTKGYLSKDEIKSLYKGHEVSVHTANHPALTALSKIDIIYEVVEDRKELERLTGNIVRGMAYPFGNNNDLVVDAIKGLGIEYARTVKDSYNFMIPEDFLRWDPSIHQFGKAYFIPNDSVNDKKELAGFYKLVIDFLKSDSPALLDVWGHSWENDGVGERWIEMENFFKMVSKRTDICSATQIALVDYINAYKNLKISVDKKIISNLSSMDVYIKIDNKAYKISAGSQLSIKKD
;
A
#
# COMPACT_ATOMS: atom_id res chain seq x y z
N MET A 1 44.14 79.25 -33.88
CA MET A 1 43.48 80.29 -33.15
C MET A 1 42.09 79.81 -32.76
N LYS A 2 41.90 79.42 -31.60
CA LYS A 2 40.70 79.26 -30.74
C LYS A 2 41.05 78.29 -29.62
N ARG A 3 41.21 78.82 -28.42
CA ARG A 3 41.44 78.14 -27.19
C ARG A 3 40.11 77.48 -26.81
N ILE A 4 40.11 76.17 -26.49
CA ILE A 4 38.99 75.47 -25.87
C ILE A 4 39.42 75.21 -24.41
N LEU A 5 38.66 75.82 -23.54
CA LEU A 5 38.74 75.72 -22.09
C LEU A 5 38.17 74.39 -21.66
N SER A 6 38.95 73.54 -20.97
CA SER A 6 38.48 72.26 -20.41
C SER A 6 38.04 72.45 -18.99
N ILE A 7 36.77 72.30 -18.70
CA ILE A 7 36.21 72.35 -17.33
C ILE A 7 36.23 70.90 -16.78
N ILE A 8 37.01 70.67 -15.76
CA ILE A 8 37.03 69.39 -15.00
C ILE A 8 35.99 69.53 -13.93
N THR A 9 34.88 68.76 -14.06
CA THR A 9 33.89 68.56 -13.01
C THR A 9 34.20 67.25 -12.28
N SER A 10 34.68 67.41 -11.03
CA SER A 10 34.86 66.29 -10.09
C SER A 10 33.49 65.84 -9.55
N LEU A 11 33.08 64.67 -9.92
CA LEU A 11 31.96 63.97 -9.28
C LEU A 11 32.47 63.25 -8.02
N PHE A 12 31.99 63.67 -6.88
CA PHE A 12 32.08 62.93 -5.63
C PHE A 12 31.04 61.80 -5.68
N ALA A 13 31.46 60.55 -5.85
CA ALA A 13 30.68 59.43 -5.67
C ALA A 13 30.58 59.06 -4.19
N VAL A 14 29.44 59.33 -3.57
CA VAL A 14 29.11 58.84 -2.23
C VAL A 14 28.62 57.40 -2.35
N SER A 15 29.49 56.47 -2.02
CA SER A 15 29.13 55.04 -1.97
C SER A 15 28.35 54.76 -0.70
N PHE A 16 27.03 54.67 -0.79
CA PHE A 16 26.19 54.10 0.26
C PHE A 16 26.39 52.58 0.28
N LEU A 17 27.18 52.05 1.21
CA LEU A 17 27.20 50.66 1.56
C LEU A 17 25.88 50.31 2.30
N LEU A 18 24.88 49.82 1.56
CA LEU A 18 23.78 49.12 2.17
C LEU A 18 24.30 47.74 2.61
N ALA A 19 24.62 47.60 3.88
CA ALA A 19 24.78 46.30 4.53
C ALA A 19 23.41 45.60 4.52
N GLN A 20 23.14 44.80 3.50
CA GLN A 20 22.05 43.83 3.58
C GLN A 20 22.44 42.78 4.62
N SER A 21 21.90 42.89 5.82
CA SER A 21 21.87 41.79 6.77
C SER A 21 21.03 40.69 6.18
N ASN A 22 21.64 39.72 5.53
CA ASN A 22 21.02 38.45 5.21
C ASN A 22 20.73 37.71 6.51
N ASN A 23 19.70 38.15 7.23
CA ASN A 23 19.03 37.30 8.19
C ASN A 23 18.25 36.25 7.38
N SER A 24 18.95 35.25 6.88
CA SER A 24 18.31 33.99 6.54
C SER A 24 17.75 33.44 7.86
N ILE A 25 16.47 33.73 8.12
CA ILE A 25 15.70 32.98 9.10
C ILE A 25 15.70 31.57 8.55
N ALA A 26 16.65 30.75 9.02
CA ALA A 26 16.58 29.30 8.87
C ALA A 26 15.38 28.86 9.70
N THR A 27 14.20 28.99 9.12
CA THR A 27 13.01 28.31 9.64
C THR A 27 13.30 26.82 9.47
N SER A 28 13.77 26.17 10.55
CA SER A 28 13.80 24.72 10.60
C SER A 28 12.36 24.25 10.30
N SER A 29 12.15 23.81 9.06
CA SER A 29 10.82 23.40 8.63
C SER A 29 10.46 22.15 9.43
N ILE A 30 9.48 22.25 10.31
CA ILE A 30 8.92 21.09 11.02
C ILE A 30 8.62 20.01 9.98
N LYS A 31 9.30 18.86 10.08
CA LYS A 31 9.09 17.71 9.22
C LYS A 31 8.03 16.82 9.85
N ILE A 32 6.90 16.66 9.16
CA ILE A 32 5.82 15.77 9.58
C ILE A 32 5.88 14.52 8.71
N GLU A 33 6.06 13.37 9.31
CA GLU A 33 6.11 12.07 8.64
C GLU A 33 4.96 11.19 9.13
N MET A 34 4.39 10.40 8.23
CA MET A 34 3.39 9.40 8.60
C MET A 34 4.04 8.29 9.42
N LEU A 35 3.35 7.83 10.44
CA LEU A 35 3.55 6.51 11.04
C LEU A 35 2.32 5.66 10.74
N PHE A 36 2.48 4.35 10.67
CA PHE A 36 1.36 3.42 10.53
C PHE A 36 0.56 3.31 11.84
N PRO A 37 -0.60 2.65 11.83
CA PRO A 37 -1.41 2.45 13.03
C PRO A 37 -0.58 2.02 14.25
N GLU A 38 -0.96 2.52 15.42
CA GLU A 38 -0.26 2.33 16.71
C GLU A 38 1.16 2.94 16.76
N GLY A 39 1.48 3.86 15.83
CA GLY A 39 2.79 4.52 15.77
C GLY A 39 3.90 3.65 15.18
N LYS A 40 3.55 2.60 14.48
CA LYS A 40 4.49 1.66 13.86
C LYS A 40 5.17 2.29 12.64
N THR A 41 6.40 1.87 12.37
CA THR A 41 7.21 2.40 11.26
C THR A 41 7.08 1.58 9.98
N LYS A 42 6.49 0.39 10.08
CA LYS A 42 6.35 -0.55 8.97
C LYS A 42 4.91 -1.04 8.86
N ALA A 43 4.45 -1.30 7.62
CA ALA A 43 3.21 -2.01 7.35
C ALA A 43 3.48 -3.25 6.51
N LEU A 44 2.73 -4.31 6.77
CA LEU A 44 2.74 -5.56 6.02
C LEU A 44 1.35 -5.81 5.46
N ILE A 45 1.28 -5.96 4.15
CA ILE A 45 0.12 -6.44 3.41
C ILE A 45 0.43 -7.83 2.88
N LEU A 46 -0.54 -8.73 3.03
CA LEU A 46 -0.52 -10.08 2.49
C LEU A 46 -1.78 -10.23 1.63
N SER A 47 -1.63 -10.35 0.31
CA SER A 47 -2.76 -10.36 -0.63
C SER A 47 -2.72 -11.59 -1.54
N PHE A 48 -3.82 -12.36 -1.54
CA PHE A 48 -3.90 -13.64 -2.25
C PHE A 48 -5.13 -13.70 -3.15
N ASP A 49 -4.98 -14.37 -4.30
CA ASP A 49 -6.00 -14.42 -5.35
C ASP A 49 -6.66 -15.80 -5.47
N ASP A 50 -7.78 -15.83 -6.18
CA ASP A 50 -8.58 -16.95 -6.70
C ASP A 50 -9.61 -17.58 -5.74
N GLY A 51 -9.36 -17.72 -4.45
CA GLY A 51 -10.29 -18.37 -3.53
C GLY A 51 -10.33 -19.91 -3.67
N THR A 52 -9.15 -20.53 -3.73
CA THR A 52 -9.03 -22.00 -3.87
C THR A 52 -9.06 -22.71 -2.51
N PHE A 53 -9.16 -24.04 -2.51
CA PHE A 53 -9.15 -24.84 -1.26
C PHE A 53 -7.92 -24.64 -0.39
N ALA A 54 -6.79 -24.26 -0.99
CA ALA A 54 -5.53 -24.00 -0.26
C ALA A 54 -5.63 -22.80 0.69
N ASP A 55 -6.58 -21.89 0.47
CA ASP A 55 -6.83 -20.76 1.36
C ASP A 55 -7.19 -21.19 2.78
N ARG A 56 -7.84 -22.34 2.96
CA ARG A 56 -8.15 -22.89 4.29
C ARG A 56 -6.88 -23.03 5.14
N ARG A 57 -5.81 -23.56 4.54
CA ARG A 57 -4.51 -23.72 5.21
C ARG A 57 -3.82 -22.38 5.42
N LEU A 58 -3.85 -21.51 4.42
CA LEU A 58 -3.23 -20.19 4.49
C LEU A 58 -3.87 -19.31 5.55
N VAL A 59 -5.19 -19.23 5.58
CA VAL A 59 -5.95 -18.47 6.59
C VAL A 59 -5.67 -18.98 8.00
N LYS A 60 -5.69 -20.32 8.17
CA LYS A 60 -5.34 -20.90 9.46
C LYS A 60 -3.94 -20.48 9.89
N LEU A 61 -2.96 -20.59 9.00
CA LEU A 61 -1.58 -20.23 9.30
C LEU A 61 -1.46 -18.73 9.64
N MET A 62 -2.11 -17.84 8.88
CA MET A 62 -2.14 -16.42 9.21
C MET A 62 -2.74 -16.14 10.58
N ASN A 63 -3.84 -16.79 10.91
CA ASN A 63 -4.49 -16.66 12.22
C ASN A 63 -3.58 -17.13 13.37
N ASP A 64 -2.88 -18.25 13.19
CA ASP A 64 -1.94 -18.79 14.18
C ASP A 64 -0.78 -17.80 14.47
N TYR A 65 -0.38 -16.99 13.48
CA TYR A 65 0.64 -15.96 13.60
C TYR A 65 0.10 -14.53 13.86
N GLY A 66 -1.23 -14.36 13.97
CA GLY A 66 -1.87 -13.06 14.23
C GLY A 66 -1.72 -12.07 13.07
N LEU A 67 -1.58 -12.56 11.83
CA LEU A 67 -1.44 -11.78 10.62
C LEU A 67 -2.80 -11.52 9.97
N LYS A 68 -2.90 -10.42 9.20
CA LYS A 68 -4.07 -10.06 8.40
C LYS A 68 -3.80 -10.31 6.92
N GLY A 69 -4.79 -10.78 6.19
CA GLY A 69 -4.71 -11.00 4.75
C GLY A 69 -5.87 -10.35 4.01
N THR A 70 -5.65 -10.08 2.74
CA THR A 70 -6.67 -9.70 1.76
C THR A 70 -6.79 -10.82 0.74
N TYR A 71 -8.01 -11.24 0.45
CA TYR A 71 -8.31 -12.35 -0.44
C TYR A 71 -9.22 -11.87 -1.58
N HIS A 72 -8.69 -11.89 -2.80
CA HIS A 72 -9.42 -11.48 -4.00
C HIS A 72 -10.06 -12.71 -4.63
N LEU A 73 -11.37 -12.79 -4.59
CA LEU A 73 -12.11 -13.99 -4.98
C LEU A 73 -12.83 -13.82 -6.31
N ASN A 74 -13.02 -14.92 -7.02
CA ASN A 74 -13.86 -14.99 -8.21
C ASN A 74 -15.20 -15.64 -7.85
N SER A 75 -16.26 -14.87 -7.72
CA SER A 75 -17.53 -15.35 -7.17
C SER A 75 -18.19 -16.46 -7.98
N ASN A 76 -18.03 -16.47 -9.32
CA ASN A 76 -18.58 -17.53 -10.18
C ASN A 76 -17.74 -18.81 -10.19
N LYS A 77 -16.53 -18.79 -9.64
CA LYS A 77 -15.71 -19.99 -9.46
C LYS A 77 -15.98 -20.69 -8.14
N LEU A 78 -16.52 -19.99 -7.14
CA LEU A 78 -16.93 -20.59 -5.88
C LEU A 78 -17.95 -21.73 -6.14
N ASP A 79 -17.95 -22.75 -5.30
CA ASP A 79 -18.71 -24.01 -5.44
C ASP A 79 -18.29 -24.88 -6.63
N THR A 80 -17.23 -24.52 -7.37
CA THR A 80 -16.71 -25.36 -8.45
C THR A 80 -15.49 -26.16 -7.99
N LYS A 81 -15.09 -27.15 -8.80
CA LYS A 81 -13.96 -28.03 -8.47
C LYS A 81 -12.66 -27.25 -8.24
N GLY A 82 -12.05 -27.36 -7.07
CA GLY A 82 -10.80 -26.72 -6.70
C GLY A 82 -10.97 -25.39 -5.97
N TYR A 83 -12.19 -24.85 -5.91
CA TYR A 83 -12.50 -23.58 -5.26
C TYR A 83 -13.32 -23.78 -3.99
N LEU A 84 -13.26 -22.77 -3.11
CA LEU A 84 -14.03 -22.76 -1.86
C LEU A 84 -15.53 -22.78 -2.12
N SER A 85 -16.30 -23.29 -1.12
CA SER A 85 -17.76 -23.18 -1.16
C SER A 85 -18.21 -21.80 -0.69
N LYS A 86 -19.33 -21.33 -1.23
CA LYS A 86 -19.92 -20.04 -0.83
C LYS A 86 -20.28 -19.99 0.65
N ASP A 87 -20.74 -21.10 1.20
CA ASP A 87 -21.16 -21.17 2.61
C ASP A 87 -20.02 -20.98 3.61
N GLU A 88 -18.77 -21.28 3.23
CA GLU A 88 -17.63 -21.12 4.13
C GLU A 88 -16.99 -19.73 4.10
N ILE A 89 -17.24 -18.89 3.08
CA ILE A 89 -16.56 -17.60 2.86
C ILE A 89 -16.61 -16.72 4.10
N LYS A 90 -17.80 -16.50 4.68
CA LYS A 90 -17.97 -15.63 5.84
C LYS A 90 -17.20 -16.10 7.07
N SER A 91 -17.20 -17.39 7.32
CA SER A 91 -16.54 -17.96 8.50
C SER A 91 -15.04 -18.09 8.31
N LEU A 92 -14.60 -18.54 7.13
CA LEU A 92 -13.20 -18.72 6.82
C LEU A 92 -12.41 -17.40 6.89
N TYR A 93 -12.90 -16.36 6.22
CA TYR A 93 -12.17 -15.09 6.15
C TYR A 93 -12.51 -14.12 7.30
N LYS A 94 -13.09 -14.58 8.39
CA LYS A 94 -13.38 -13.73 9.54
C LYS A 94 -12.11 -13.06 10.07
N GLY A 95 -12.12 -11.72 10.05
CA GLY A 95 -10.98 -10.91 10.47
C GLY A 95 -9.93 -10.63 9.39
N HIS A 96 -10.17 -11.12 8.18
CA HIS A 96 -9.46 -10.80 6.95
C HIS A 96 -10.36 -9.98 6.01
N GLU A 97 -9.80 -9.49 4.92
CA GLU A 97 -10.56 -8.81 3.87
C GLU A 97 -10.88 -9.80 2.74
N VAL A 98 -12.13 -9.75 2.26
CA VAL A 98 -12.54 -10.34 0.99
C VAL A 98 -12.72 -9.22 -0.01
N SER A 99 -12.18 -9.38 -1.21
CA SER A 99 -12.06 -8.36 -2.24
C SER A 99 -12.35 -8.95 -3.62
N VAL A 100 -12.60 -8.08 -4.62
CA VAL A 100 -12.99 -8.46 -5.99
C VAL A 100 -11.80 -9.04 -6.75
N HIS A 101 -12.03 -10.14 -7.53
CA HIS A 101 -11.10 -10.59 -8.56
C HIS A 101 -11.82 -10.84 -9.89
N THR A 102 -12.94 -10.14 -10.11
CA THR A 102 -13.93 -10.34 -11.18
C THR A 102 -14.70 -11.65 -11.08
N ALA A 103 -15.91 -11.67 -11.62
CA ALA A 103 -16.79 -12.83 -11.47
C ALA A 103 -16.22 -14.10 -12.14
N ASN A 104 -15.61 -13.95 -13.33
CA ASN A 104 -15.16 -15.07 -14.17
C ASN A 104 -13.64 -15.07 -14.47
N HIS A 105 -12.89 -14.10 -13.94
CA HIS A 105 -11.44 -13.96 -14.16
C HIS A 105 -11.02 -13.68 -15.62
N PRO A 106 -11.67 -12.81 -16.38
CA PRO A 106 -11.22 -12.45 -17.72
C PRO A 106 -10.09 -11.41 -17.68
N ALA A 107 -9.34 -11.30 -18.79
CA ALA A 107 -8.45 -10.17 -19.02
C ALA A 107 -9.27 -8.91 -19.31
N LEU A 108 -9.45 -8.03 -18.32
CA LEU A 108 -10.35 -6.86 -18.42
C LEU A 108 -10.01 -5.93 -19.57
N THR A 109 -8.74 -5.83 -19.96
CA THR A 109 -8.29 -4.98 -21.09
C THR A 109 -8.76 -5.48 -22.46
N ALA A 110 -9.26 -6.70 -22.55
CA ALA A 110 -9.83 -7.29 -23.77
C ALA A 110 -11.34 -7.14 -23.84
N LEU A 111 -11.98 -6.60 -22.80
CA LEU A 111 -13.43 -6.50 -22.69
C LEU A 111 -13.96 -5.15 -23.12
N SER A 112 -15.25 -5.11 -23.51
CA SER A 112 -15.98 -3.86 -23.62
C SER A 112 -16.22 -3.25 -22.24
N LYS A 113 -16.47 -1.92 -22.19
CA LYS A 113 -16.77 -1.24 -20.92
C LYS A 113 -17.97 -1.88 -20.18
N ILE A 114 -18.96 -2.35 -20.91
CA ILE A 114 -20.16 -2.98 -20.32
C ILE A 114 -19.84 -4.31 -19.68
N ASP A 115 -18.96 -5.10 -20.31
CA ASP A 115 -18.52 -6.39 -19.77
C ASP A 115 -17.60 -6.20 -18.55
N ILE A 116 -16.73 -5.16 -18.56
CA ILE A 116 -15.93 -4.79 -17.39
C ILE A 116 -16.85 -4.47 -16.19
N ILE A 117 -17.89 -3.65 -16.44
CA ILE A 117 -18.86 -3.29 -15.39
C ILE A 117 -19.56 -4.55 -14.87
N TYR A 118 -20.01 -5.43 -15.75
CA TYR A 118 -20.64 -6.69 -15.37
C TYR A 118 -19.72 -7.54 -14.49
N GLU A 119 -18.49 -7.79 -14.93
CA GLU A 119 -17.52 -8.64 -14.23
C GLU A 119 -17.21 -8.13 -12.82
N VAL A 120 -17.10 -6.82 -12.64
CA VAL A 120 -16.78 -6.22 -11.35
C VAL A 120 -18.01 -6.11 -10.45
N VAL A 121 -19.17 -5.70 -10.99
CA VAL A 121 -20.39 -5.50 -10.19
C VAL A 121 -20.97 -6.81 -9.72
N GLU A 122 -21.05 -7.84 -10.58
CA GLU A 122 -21.60 -9.14 -10.17
C GLU A 122 -20.69 -9.82 -9.13
N ASP A 123 -19.37 -9.74 -9.30
CA ASP A 123 -18.43 -10.24 -8.30
C ASP A 123 -18.61 -9.53 -6.96
N ARG A 124 -18.56 -8.20 -6.96
CA ARG A 124 -18.72 -7.36 -5.77
C ARG A 124 -20.03 -7.66 -5.06
N LYS A 125 -21.13 -7.66 -5.77
CA LYS A 125 -22.48 -7.93 -5.22
C LYS A 125 -22.57 -9.30 -4.54
N GLU A 126 -22.03 -10.33 -5.17
CA GLU A 126 -22.04 -11.68 -4.59
C GLU A 126 -21.12 -11.76 -3.36
N LEU A 127 -19.93 -11.19 -3.41
CA LEU A 127 -19.00 -11.16 -2.28
C LEU A 127 -19.56 -10.36 -1.10
N GLU A 128 -20.24 -9.24 -1.35
CA GLU A 128 -20.95 -8.47 -0.32
C GLU A 128 -22.07 -9.30 0.31
N ARG A 129 -22.84 -10.04 -0.49
CA ARG A 129 -23.88 -10.94 0.01
C ARG A 129 -23.31 -12.06 0.89
N LEU A 130 -22.18 -12.65 0.48
CA LEU A 130 -21.54 -13.77 1.20
C LEU A 130 -20.89 -13.32 2.50
N THR A 131 -20.23 -12.17 2.51
CA THR A 131 -19.50 -11.67 3.68
C THR A 131 -20.35 -10.85 4.64
N GLY A 132 -21.35 -10.13 4.11
CA GLY A 132 -22.11 -9.11 4.82
C GLY A 132 -21.34 -7.80 5.02
N ASN A 133 -20.24 -7.58 4.28
CA ASN A 133 -19.40 -6.39 4.33
C ASN A 133 -19.42 -5.65 2.99
N ILE A 134 -19.17 -4.34 3.01
CA ILE A 134 -18.97 -3.57 1.78
C ILE A 134 -17.59 -3.92 1.21
N VAL A 135 -17.54 -4.32 -0.06
CA VAL A 135 -16.32 -4.66 -0.78
C VAL A 135 -15.87 -3.47 -1.62
N ARG A 136 -14.66 -2.94 -1.38
CA ARG A 136 -14.17 -1.70 -1.99
C ARG A 136 -12.82 -1.86 -2.71
N GLY A 137 -12.26 -3.04 -2.71
CA GLY A 137 -10.98 -3.33 -3.34
C GLY A 137 -11.05 -4.40 -4.41
N MET A 138 -9.98 -4.51 -5.20
CA MET A 138 -9.83 -5.60 -6.15
C MET A 138 -8.36 -5.92 -6.47
N ALA A 139 -8.14 -7.09 -7.09
CA ALA A 139 -6.93 -7.36 -7.87
C ALA A 139 -7.33 -7.56 -9.34
N TYR A 140 -6.52 -7.03 -10.25
CA TYR A 140 -6.73 -7.24 -11.69
C TYR A 140 -6.36 -8.66 -12.09
N PRO A 141 -7.25 -9.45 -12.74
CA PRO A 141 -6.85 -10.69 -13.38
C PRO A 141 -5.66 -10.47 -14.31
N PHE A 142 -4.60 -11.27 -14.16
CA PHE A 142 -3.32 -11.14 -14.89
C PHE A 142 -2.59 -9.80 -14.66
N GLY A 143 -3.05 -8.95 -13.75
CA GLY A 143 -2.52 -7.61 -13.51
C GLY A 143 -2.82 -6.57 -14.60
N ASN A 144 -3.57 -6.95 -15.64
CA ASN A 144 -3.80 -6.12 -16.83
C ASN A 144 -4.79 -4.99 -16.54
N ASN A 145 -4.36 -3.76 -16.75
CA ASN A 145 -5.20 -2.58 -16.64
C ASN A 145 -4.85 -1.55 -17.73
N ASN A 146 -5.79 -0.65 -18.01
CA ASN A 146 -5.62 0.54 -18.84
C ASN A 146 -6.59 1.62 -18.34
N ASP A 147 -6.56 2.81 -18.94
CA ASP A 147 -7.39 3.93 -18.47
C ASP A 147 -8.88 3.61 -18.54
N LEU A 148 -9.35 2.90 -19.57
CA LEU A 148 -10.75 2.47 -19.68
C LEU A 148 -11.19 1.60 -18.50
N VAL A 149 -10.35 0.63 -18.12
CA VAL A 149 -10.61 -0.27 -16.99
C VAL A 149 -10.61 0.52 -15.69
N VAL A 150 -9.58 1.35 -15.47
CA VAL A 150 -9.45 2.17 -14.24
C VAL A 150 -10.61 3.13 -14.07
N ASP A 151 -11.02 3.83 -15.14
CA ASP A 151 -12.18 4.74 -15.10
C ASP A 151 -13.49 3.99 -14.81
N ALA A 152 -13.64 2.79 -15.36
CA ALA A 152 -14.81 1.98 -15.12
C ALA A 152 -14.89 1.57 -13.64
N ILE A 153 -13.82 0.96 -13.08
CA ILE A 153 -13.83 0.45 -11.70
C ILE A 153 -13.95 1.56 -10.65
N LYS A 154 -13.34 2.73 -10.92
CA LYS A 154 -13.47 3.91 -10.06
C LYS A 154 -14.93 4.35 -9.92
N GLY A 155 -15.67 4.36 -11.03
CA GLY A 155 -17.11 4.66 -11.04
C GLY A 155 -17.96 3.63 -10.30
N LEU A 156 -17.43 2.44 -10.05
CA LEU A 156 -18.10 1.34 -9.35
C LEU A 156 -17.75 1.27 -7.85
N GLY A 157 -17.08 2.29 -7.30
CA GLY A 157 -16.73 2.35 -5.89
C GLY A 157 -15.58 1.44 -5.48
N ILE A 158 -14.70 1.08 -6.40
CA ILE A 158 -13.43 0.43 -6.13
C ILE A 158 -12.41 1.51 -5.74
N GLU A 159 -11.79 1.35 -4.58
CA GLU A 159 -10.88 2.33 -3.99
C GLU A 159 -9.41 1.94 -4.14
N TYR A 160 -9.11 0.66 -4.34
CA TYR A 160 -7.79 0.18 -4.73
C TYR A 160 -7.89 -1.00 -5.70
N ALA A 161 -6.87 -1.16 -6.53
CA ALA A 161 -6.76 -2.28 -7.45
C ALA A 161 -5.29 -2.68 -7.64
N ARG A 162 -4.93 -3.91 -7.19
CA ARG A 162 -3.58 -4.44 -7.23
C ARG A 162 -3.26 -5.03 -8.61
N THR A 163 -2.08 -4.72 -9.09
CA THR A 163 -1.48 -5.34 -10.28
C THR A 163 -0.65 -6.58 -9.89
N VAL A 164 0.07 -7.17 -10.86
CA VAL A 164 1.01 -8.29 -10.64
C VAL A 164 2.47 -7.89 -10.93
N LYS A 165 2.73 -6.57 -11.00
CA LYS A 165 4.05 -6.05 -11.31
C LYS A 165 4.82 -5.80 -10.01
N ASP A 166 5.79 -6.66 -9.72
CA ASP A 166 6.65 -6.51 -8.55
C ASP A 166 7.45 -5.20 -8.64
N SER A 167 7.31 -4.36 -7.64
CA SER A 167 7.99 -3.06 -7.55
C SER A 167 9.37 -3.15 -6.88
N TYR A 168 9.62 -4.21 -6.12
CA TYR A 168 10.82 -4.45 -5.33
C TYR A 168 11.21 -3.29 -4.39
N ASN A 169 10.22 -2.53 -3.94
CA ASN A 169 10.43 -1.42 -3.01
C ASN A 169 9.37 -1.41 -1.90
N PHE A 170 9.48 -0.45 -0.98
CA PHE A 170 8.63 -0.32 0.22
C PHE A 170 7.82 0.97 0.21
N MET A 171 7.62 1.56 -0.95
CA MET A 171 6.88 2.81 -1.08
C MET A 171 5.38 2.57 -0.95
N ILE A 172 4.70 3.54 -0.35
CA ILE A 172 3.24 3.60 -0.38
C ILE A 172 2.81 3.98 -1.81
N PRO A 173 1.88 3.25 -2.43
CA PRO A 173 1.40 3.58 -3.77
C PRO A 173 0.83 5.00 -3.84
N GLU A 174 1.18 5.75 -4.88
CA GLU A 174 0.60 7.07 -5.17
C GLU A 174 -0.79 6.94 -5.78
N ASP A 175 -0.97 5.98 -6.69
CA ASP A 175 -2.25 5.60 -7.32
C ASP A 175 -2.71 4.23 -6.80
N PHE A 176 -3.69 4.24 -5.91
CA PHE A 176 -4.25 3.00 -5.37
C PHE A 176 -4.99 2.17 -6.41
N LEU A 177 -5.45 2.76 -7.52
CA LEU A 177 -6.08 1.99 -8.59
C LEU A 177 -5.07 1.35 -9.57
N ARG A 178 -3.77 1.58 -9.36
CA ARG A 178 -2.65 0.92 -10.05
C ARG A 178 -1.57 0.52 -9.03
N TRP A 179 -1.98 -0.23 -8.03
CA TRP A 179 -1.12 -0.64 -6.92
C TRP A 179 -0.19 -1.78 -7.35
N ASP A 180 1.08 -1.46 -7.61
CA ASP A 180 2.14 -2.45 -7.83
C ASP A 180 2.58 -3.00 -6.46
N PRO A 181 2.47 -4.33 -6.20
CA PRO A 181 2.92 -4.94 -4.94
C PRO A 181 4.44 -4.90 -4.81
N SER A 182 4.96 -5.16 -3.60
CA SER A 182 6.40 -5.22 -3.40
C SER A 182 7.02 -6.44 -4.08
N ILE A 183 6.44 -7.62 -3.90
CA ILE A 183 7.00 -8.87 -4.42
C ILE A 183 5.96 -10.00 -4.45
N HIS A 184 6.05 -10.85 -5.47
CA HIS A 184 5.35 -12.12 -5.50
C HIS A 184 5.92 -13.08 -4.43
N GLN A 185 5.05 -13.89 -3.80
CA GLN A 185 5.49 -14.91 -2.83
C GLN A 185 6.51 -15.86 -3.45
N PHE A 186 7.72 -15.94 -2.88
CA PHE A 186 8.78 -16.86 -3.27
C PHE A 186 9.21 -16.82 -4.75
N GLY A 187 8.81 -15.75 -5.51
CA GLY A 187 9.11 -15.58 -6.91
C GLY A 187 8.15 -16.29 -7.87
N LYS A 188 8.41 -16.17 -9.17
CA LYS A 188 7.53 -16.65 -10.25
C LYS A 188 7.94 -18.00 -10.84
N ALA A 189 8.91 -18.71 -10.24
CA ALA A 189 9.42 -19.98 -10.75
C ALA A 189 8.37 -21.10 -10.79
N TYR A 190 7.26 -20.95 -10.07
CA TYR A 190 6.15 -21.90 -10.13
C TYR A 190 5.50 -22.03 -11.52
N PHE A 191 5.67 -21.02 -12.40
CA PHE A 191 5.25 -21.11 -13.81
C PHE A 191 6.15 -21.98 -14.68
N ILE A 192 7.34 -22.35 -14.18
CA ILE A 192 8.33 -23.14 -14.92
C ILE A 192 8.59 -24.44 -14.15
N PRO A 193 7.87 -25.51 -14.46
CA PRO A 193 8.04 -26.80 -13.77
C PRO A 193 9.50 -27.27 -13.82
N ASN A 194 10.03 -27.70 -12.66
CA ASN A 194 11.38 -28.28 -12.51
C ASN A 194 12.58 -27.32 -12.68
N ASP A 195 12.39 -26.00 -12.65
CA ASP A 195 13.52 -25.07 -12.63
C ASP A 195 14.01 -24.80 -11.19
N SER A 196 14.65 -25.82 -10.59
CA SER A 196 15.15 -25.75 -9.20
C SER A 196 16.23 -24.70 -8.99
N VAL A 197 16.91 -24.23 -10.01
CA VAL A 197 17.97 -23.20 -9.91
C VAL A 197 17.33 -21.81 -9.80
N ASN A 198 16.38 -21.50 -10.68
CA ASN A 198 15.65 -20.24 -10.62
C ASN A 198 14.79 -20.18 -9.36
N ASP A 199 14.16 -21.27 -8.94
CA ASP A 199 13.37 -21.35 -7.72
C ASP A 199 14.20 -20.97 -6.48
N LYS A 200 15.41 -21.50 -6.32
CA LYS A 200 16.32 -21.14 -5.22
C LYS A 200 16.75 -19.68 -5.28
N LYS A 201 17.00 -19.14 -6.48
CA LYS A 201 17.40 -17.74 -6.67
C LYS A 201 16.26 -16.80 -6.30
N GLU A 202 15.05 -17.10 -6.72
CA GLU A 202 13.86 -16.30 -6.43
C GLU A 202 13.51 -16.33 -4.93
N LEU A 203 13.59 -17.50 -4.30
CA LEU A 203 13.42 -17.64 -2.86
C LEU A 203 14.45 -16.82 -2.08
N ALA A 204 15.72 -16.86 -2.50
CA ALA A 204 16.77 -16.05 -1.88
C ALA A 204 16.50 -14.54 -2.09
N GLY A 205 16.00 -14.13 -3.25
CA GLY A 205 15.60 -12.76 -3.56
C GLY A 205 14.44 -12.29 -2.69
N PHE A 206 13.45 -13.15 -2.49
CA PHE A 206 12.32 -12.89 -1.60
C PHE A 206 12.80 -12.64 -0.15
N TYR A 207 13.59 -13.55 0.41
CA TYR A 207 14.10 -13.38 1.78
C TYR A 207 15.03 -12.17 1.91
N LYS A 208 15.83 -11.87 0.88
CA LYS A 208 16.64 -10.65 0.88
C LYS A 208 15.75 -9.41 1.01
N LEU A 209 14.68 -9.30 0.22
CA LEU A 209 13.77 -8.17 0.29
C LEU A 209 13.06 -8.08 1.67
N VAL A 210 12.63 -9.21 2.22
CA VAL A 210 12.06 -9.27 3.57
C VAL A 210 13.07 -8.76 4.61
N ILE A 211 14.33 -9.19 4.55
CA ILE A 211 15.40 -8.74 5.47
C ILE A 211 15.65 -7.23 5.32
N ASP A 212 15.68 -6.72 4.08
CA ASP A 212 15.85 -5.28 3.82
C ASP A 212 14.66 -4.47 4.39
N PHE A 213 13.43 -4.95 4.23
CA PHE A 213 12.24 -4.38 4.88
C PHE A 213 12.37 -4.35 6.41
N LEU A 214 12.79 -5.46 7.02
CA LEU A 214 12.94 -5.55 8.47
C LEU A 214 14.00 -4.59 9.03
N LYS A 215 15.01 -4.24 8.23
CA LYS A 215 16.10 -3.31 8.58
C LYS A 215 15.78 -1.85 8.24
N SER A 216 14.68 -1.58 7.52
CA SER A 216 14.33 -0.21 7.13
C SER A 216 14.03 0.67 8.35
N ASP A 217 14.61 1.85 8.39
CA ASP A 217 14.38 2.86 9.43
C ASP A 217 13.27 3.86 9.06
N SER A 218 12.92 3.95 7.78
CA SER A 218 11.87 4.84 7.27
C SER A 218 10.51 4.15 7.27
N PRO A 219 9.39 4.90 7.30
CA PRO A 219 8.09 4.30 7.07
C PRO A 219 8.11 3.46 5.79
N ALA A 220 7.87 2.17 5.91
CA ALA A 220 8.01 1.20 4.83
C ALA A 220 6.79 0.29 4.72
N LEU A 221 6.33 0.02 3.50
CA LEU A 221 5.25 -0.91 3.19
C LEU A 221 5.82 -2.11 2.44
N LEU A 222 5.64 -3.31 3.00
CA LEU A 222 5.86 -4.56 2.28
C LEU A 222 4.51 -5.16 1.90
N ASP A 223 4.25 -5.28 0.60
CA ASP A 223 3.08 -5.97 0.05
C ASP A 223 3.54 -7.24 -0.65
N VAL A 224 3.22 -8.40 -0.06
CA VAL A 224 3.48 -9.72 -0.62
C VAL A 224 2.19 -10.26 -1.21
N TRP A 225 2.24 -10.62 -2.49
CA TRP A 225 1.09 -11.16 -3.20
C TRP A 225 1.37 -12.56 -3.77
N GLY A 226 0.33 -13.29 -4.13
CA GLY A 226 0.43 -14.61 -4.76
C GLY A 226 -0.89 -15.36 -4.71
N HIS A 227 -0.79 -16.68 -4.80
CA HIS A 227 -1.95 -17.58 -4.71
C HIS A 227 -1.63 -18.68 -3.70
N SER A 228 -2.59 -19.02 -2.86
CA SER A 228 -2.38 -20.07 -1.83
C SER A 228 -2.05 -21.43 -2.45
N TRP A 229 -2.66 -21.76 -3.60
CA TRP A 229 -2.46 -23.02 -4.30
C TRP A 229 -1.05 -23.25 -4.83
N GLU A 230 -0.27 -22.20 -5.02
CA GLU A 230 1.15 -22.30 -5.41
C GLU A 230 1.99 -23.05 -4.38
N ASN A 231 1.52 -23.10 -3.14
CA ASN A 231 2.22 -23.77 -2.05
C ASN A 231 1.93 -25.28 -2.01
N ASP A 232 0.93 -25.79 -2.75
CA ASP A 232 0.52 -27.19 -2.70
C ASP A 232 1.36 -28.11 -3.60
N GLY A 233 2.00 -27.59 -4.63
CA GLY A 233 2.56 -28.39 -5.72
C GLY A 233 4.08 -28.41 -5.79
N VAL A 234 4.80 -27.59 -5.07
CA VAL A 234 6.23 -27.38 -5.26
C VAL A 234 6.98 -27.41 -3.94
N GLY A 235 7.72 -28.46 -3.66
CA GLY A 235 8.68 -28.54 -2.59
C GLY A 235 8.10 -28.21 -1.20
N GLU A 236 8.88 -27.46 -0.42
CA GLU A 236 8.57 -27.10 0.96
C GLU A 236 7.90 -25.73 1.10
N ARG A 237 7.13 -25.26 0.09
CA ARG A 237 6.57 -23.90 0.05
C ARG A 237 5.71 -23.53 1.27
N TRP A 238 4.95 -24.46 1.82
CA TRP A 238 4.23 -24.23 3.07
C TRP A 238 5.16 -24.01 4.26
N ILE A 239 6.33 -24.66 4.28
CA ILE A 239 7.35 -24.44 5.30
C ILE A 239 7.95 -23.04 5.12
N GLU A 240 8.24 -22.64 3.88
CA GLU A 240 8.74 -21.30 3.59
C GLU A 240 7.72 -20.21 3.95
N MET A 241 6.43 -20.44 3.69
CA MET A 241 5.37 -19.53 4.12
C MET A 241 5.35 -19.38 5.64
N GLU A 242 5.44 -20.47 6.37
CA GLU A 242 5.52 -20.43 7.82
C GLU A 242 6.80 -19.75 8.33
N ASN A 243 7.95 -19.99 7.70
CA ASN A 243 9.20 -19.33 8.02
C ASN A 243 9.11 -17.80 7.81
N PHE A 244 8.53 -17.38 6.70
CA PHE A 244 8.26 -15.97 6.45
C PHE A 244 7.35 -15.37 7.53
N PHE A 245 6.24 -16.02 7.88
CA PHE A 245 5.34 -15.54 8.92
C PHE A 245 6.01 -15.47 10.29
N LYS A 246 6.90 -16.40 10.65
CA LYS A 246 7.75 -16.32 11.85
C LYS A 246 8.63 -15.08 11.88
N MET A 247 9.17 -14.66 10.73
CA MET A 247 10.03 -13.47 10.65
C MET A 247 9.28 -12.16 10.86
N VAL A 248 8.03 -12.07 10.38
CA VAL A 248 7.26 -10.81 10.35
C VAL A 248 6.23 -10.69 11.47
N SER A 249 5.81 -11.81 12.06
CA SER A 249 4.84 -11.83 13.16
C SER A 249 5.45 -11.35 14.48
N LYS A 250 4.59 -10.95 15.44
CA LYS A 250 4.99 -10.55 16.81
C LYS A 250 6.01 -9.42 16.89
N ARG A 251 6.21 -8.67 15.82
CA ARG A 251 7.09 -7.50 15.79
C ARG A 251 6.33 -6.26 16.20
N THR A 252 6.90 -5.50 17.11
CA THR A 252 6.28 -4.27 17.64
C THR A 252 6.32 -3.11 16.64
N ASP A 253 7.20 -3.17 15.65
CA ASP A 253 7.41 -2.14 14.63
C ASP A 253 6.61 -2.35 13.33
N ILE A 254 5.91 -3.51 13.18
CA ILE A 254 5.12 -3.86 11.99
C ILE A 254 3.63 -3.82 12.28
N CYS A 255 2.88 -3.09 11.47
CA CYS A 255 1.43 -3.14 11.38
C CYS A 255 1.02 -4.15 10.30
N SER A 256 0.47 -5.31 10.68
CA SER A 256 -0.18 -6.21 9.73
C SER A 256 -1.60 -5.71 9.48
N ALA A 257 -1.92 -5.37 8.25
CA ALA A 257 -3.20 -4.79 7.86
C ALA A 257 -3.76 -5.45 6.60
N THR A 258 -5.05 -5.29 6.35
CA THR A 258 -5.65 -5.56 5.05
C THR A 258 -5.42 -4.37 4.12
N GLN A 259 -5.53 -4.58 2.80
CA GLN A 259 -5.31 -3.50 1.84
C GLN A 259 -6.29 -2.35 2.06
N ILE A 260 -7.59 -2.64 2.22
CA ILE A 260 -8.57 -1.57 2.42
C ILE A 260 -8.37 -0.81 3.74
N ALA A 261 -7.99 -1.51 4.81
CA ALA A 261 -7.71 -0.85 6.08
C ALA A 261 -6.51 0.12 5.98
N LEU A 262 -5.50 -0.26 5.19
CA LEU A 262 -4.36 0.61 4.93
C LEU A 262 -4.75 1.80 4.04
N VAL A 263 -5.58 1.60 3.01
CA VAL A 263 -6.11 2.69 2.17
C VAL A 263 -6.89 3.70 3.01
N ASP A 264 -7.79 3.23 3.87
CA ASP A 264 -8.55 4.09 4.78
C ASP A 264 -7.61 4.91 5.69
N TYR A 265 -6.60 4.27 6.24
CA TYR A 265 -5.63 4.93 7.11
C TYR A 265 -4.80 5.99 6.37
N ILE A 266 -4.29 5.67 5.19
CA ILE A 266 -3.50 6.61 4.38
C ILE A 266 -4.37 7.80 3.95
N ASN A 267 -5.64 7.57 3.61
CA ASN A 267 -6.58 8.63 3.29
C ASN A 267 -6.86 9.52 4.51
N ALA A 268 -7.01 8.94 5.70
CA ALA A 268 -7.15 9.71 6.94
C ALA A 268 -5.93 10.61 7.20
N TYR A 269 -4.72 10.07 7.01
CA TYR A 269 -3.47 10.84 7.11
C TYR A 269 -3.40 11.97 6.07
N LYS A 270 -3.68 11.68 4.79
CA LYS A 270 -3.68 12.67 3.70
C LYS A 270 -4.70 13.79 3.93
N ASN A 271 -5.78 13.51 4.66
CA ASN A 271 -6.84 14.46 4.97
C ASN A 271 -6.60 15.30 6.24
N LEU A 272 -5.48 15.12 6.95
CA LEU A 272 -5.10 15.97 8.07
C LEU A 272 -5.07 17.44 7.64
N LYS A 273 -5.62 18.32 8.47
CA LYS A 273 -5.54 19.78 8.27
C LYS A 273 -4.41 20.32 9.12
N ILE A 274 -3.44 20.98 8.47
CA ILE A 274 -2.22 21.44 9.10
C ILE A 274 -2.16 22.94 8.96
N SER A 275 -1.92 23.66 10.08
CA SER A 275 -1.72 25.11 10.07
C SER A 275 -0.44 25.49 9.30
N VAL A 276 -0.38 26.73 8.81
CA VAL A 276 0.76 27.24 8.03
C VAL A 276 2.08 27.11 8.79
N ASP A 277 2.06 27.37 10.09
CA ASP A 277 3.24 27.23 10.98
C ASP A 277 3.45 25.80 11.48
N LYS A 278 2.64 24.83 11.02
CA LYS A 278 2.64 23.41 11.37
C LYS A 278 2.50 23.09 12.85
N LYS A 279 2.00 24.03 13.66
CA LYS A 279 1.83 23.83 15.09
C LYS A 279 0.45 23.27 15.48
N ILE A 280 -0.51 23.34 14.58
CA ILE A 280 -1.85 22.83 14.79
C ILE A 280 -2.13 21.80 13.71
N ILE A 281 -2.50 20.59 14.12
CA ILE A 281 -2.83 19.50 13.21
C ILE A 281 -4.19 18.94 13.65
N SER A 282 -5.19 19.00 12.76
CA SER A 282 -6.55 18.55 13.01
C SER A 282 -6.84 17.26 12.21
N ASN A 283 -7.32 16.24 12.91
CA ASN A 283 -7.77 14.97 12.33
C ASN A 283 -9.31 14.96 12.33
N LEU A 284 -9.90 15.13 11.14
CA LEU A 284 -11.35 15.13 10.95
C LEU A 284 -11.91 13.74 10.61
N SER A 285 -11.06 12.72 10.56
CA SER A 285 -11.48 11.36 10.25
C SER A 285 -12.04 10.63 11.47
N SER A 286 -12.65 9.46 11.23
CA SER A 286 -13.18 8.57 12.27
C SER A 286 -12.14 7.62 12.89
N MET A 287 -10.86 7.73 12.51
CA MET A 287 -9.80 6.87 13.00
C MET A 287 -8.62 7.66 13.55
N ASP A 288 -7.88 7.04 14.48
CA ASP A 288 -6.65 7.63 15.02
C ASP A 288 -5.57 7.67 13.96
N VAL A 289 -4.85 8.79 13.84
CA VAL A 289 -3.72 8.96 12.92
C VAL A 289 -2.44 9.18 13.73
N TYR A 290 -1.38 8.52 13.32
CA TYR A 290 -0.07 8.62 13.95
C TYR A 290 0.93 9.32 13.03
N ILE A 291 1.69 10.24 13.61
CA ILE A 291 2.70 11.01 12.88
C ILE A 291 3.99 11.08 13.69
N LYS A 292 5.08 11.36 13.02
CA LYS A 292 6.37 11.66 13.63
C LYS A 292 6.75 13.12 13.32
N ILE A 293 7.12 13.87 14.34
CA ILE A 293 7.60 15.24 14.24
C ILE A 293 8.93 15.29 14.99
N ASP A 294 10.00 15.70 14.30
CA ASP A 294 11.33 15.84 14.89
C ASP A 294 11.74 14.62 15.75
N ASN A 295 11.54 13.40 15.19
CA ASN A 295 11.78 12.10 15.80
C ASN A 295 10.87 11.71 16.97
N LYS A 296 9.88 12.52 17.34
CA LYS A 296 8.89 12.19 18.36
C LYS A 296 7.58 11.74 17.72
N ALA A 297 7.05 10.60 18.17
CA ALA A 297 5.75 10.09 17.72
C ALA A 297 4.60 10.79 18.45
N TYR A 298 3.54 11.09 17.69
CA TYR A 298 2.30 11.68 18.20
C TYR A 298 1.11 10.89 17.64
N LYS A 299 0.12 10.72 18.49
CA LYS A 299 -1.21 10.24 18.13
C LYS A 299 -2.15 11.43 18.01
N ILE A 300 -2.90 11.50 16.93
CA ILE A 300 -4.00 12.45 16.75
C ILE A 300 -5.30 11.63 16.71
N SER A 301 -6.03 11.66 17.80
CA SER A 301 -7.25 10.86 17.91
C SER A 301 -8.31 11.28 16.88
N ALA A 302 -9.21 10.35 16.55
CA ALA A 302 -10.36 10.61 15.70
C ALA A 302 -11.11 11.87 16.14
N GLY A 303 -11.42 12.77 15.21
CA GLY A 303 -12.17 14.01 15.47
C GLY A 303 -11.43 15.03 16.36
N SER A 304 -10.12 14.89 16.61
CA SER A 304 -9.38 15.73 17.54
C SER A 304 -8.34 16.63 16.86
N GLN A 305 -7.74 17.50 17.67
CA GLN A 305 -6.68 18.43 17.26
C GLN A 305 -5.45 18.26 18.16
N LEU A 306 -4.27 18.22 17.55
CA LEU A 306 -2.97 18.28 18.21
C LEU A 306 -2.43 19.71 18.13
N SER A 307 -1.99 20.27 19.28
CA SER A 307 -1.24 21.52 19.33
C SER A 307 0.18 21.26 19.78
N ILE A 308 1.14 21.60 18.94
CA ILE A 308 2.58 21.42 19.20
C ILE A 308 3.07 22.68 19.94
N LYS A 309 3.41 22.53 21.21
CA LYS A 309 4.08 23.59 21.97
C LYS A 309 5.56 23.59 21.58
N LYS A 310 6.13 24.75 21.29
CA LYS A 310 7.59 24.92 21.27
C LYS A 310 8.06 24.87 22.73
N ASP A 311 8.93 23.91 23.02
CA ASP A 311 9.75 23.98 24.24
C ASP A 311 10.74 25.13 24.11
#